data_077312398ba61ed880e99849e32c4071
#
_entry.id   077312398ba61ed880e99849e32c4071
#
_cell.length_a   1.000
_cell.length_b   1.000
_cell.length_c   1.000
_cell.angle_alpha   90.00
_cell.angle_beta   90.00
_cell.angle_gamma   90.00
#
_symmetry.space_group_name_H-M   'P 1'
#
loop_
_entity.id
_entity.type
_entity.pdbx_description
1 polymer ?
#
loop_
_entity_poly.entity_id
_entity_poly.type
_entity_poly.pdbx_seq_one_letter_code
_entity_poly.pdbx_strand_id
1 'polypeptide(L)'
;MRFMSFRIPVITLLLAALSLPAFSPALADEMTCPEHTPVTIDIKPGSYPNRITLSSLGLVPVAVLTTADFDANQFSPEMAHLTDAANAMTSGCTGATAVRWTRGDVNGDGLRDLVFFFNTQDLDLTPNSTAATLMAHGVHSTLGTIHIMGTDSVKVKS
;
A
#
# COMPACT_ATOMS: atom_id res chain seq x y z
N MET A 1 52.93 -50.67 -60.20
CA MET A 1 52.17 -49.45 -59.81
C MET A 1 51.80 -49.57 -58.36
N ARG A 2 52.49 -48.78 -57.54
CA ARG A 2 52.26 -48.74 -56.07
C ARG A 2 51.30 -47.62 -55.74
N PHE A 3 50.11 -47.91 -55.21
CA PHE A 3 49.22 -46.91 -54.68
C PHE A 3 49.67 -46.54 -53.25
N MET A 4 50.08 -45.31 -53.06
CA MET A 4 50.39 -44.73 -51.75
C MET A 4 49.11 -44.31 -51.09
N SER A 5 48.68 -45.05 -50.06
CA SER A 5 47.58 -44.62 -49.18
C SER A 5 48.02 -43.49 -48.28
N PHE A 6 47.45 -42.33 -48.47
CA PHE A 6 47.62 -41.16 -47.62
C PHE A 6 46.64 -41.25 -46.44
N ARG A 7 47.13 -41.50 -45.23
CA ARG A 7 46.30 -41.47 -44.02
C ARG A 7 46.28 -40.06 -43.46
N ILE A 8 45.10 -39.43 -43.45
CA ILE A 8 44.88 -38.13 -42.82
C ILE A 8 44.59 -38.40 -41.34
N PRO A 9 45.30 -37.77 -40.39
CA PRO A 9 44.97 -37.89 -38.98
C PRO A 9 43.73 -37.05 -38.65
N VAL A 10 42.70 -37.70 -38.08
CA VAL A 10 41.53 -37.05 -37.50
C VAL A 10 41.96 -36.30 -36.23
N ILE A 11 42.05 -34.99 -36.36
CA ILE A 11 42.24 -34.11 -35.18
C ILE A 11 40.88 -34.00 -34.49
N THR A 12 40.74 -34.70 -33.36
CA THR A 12 39.58 -34.59 -32.49
C THR A 12 39.65 -33.23 -31.77
N LEU A 13 38.80 -32.30 -32.21
CA LEU A 13 38.67 -30.99 -31.58
C LEU A 13 37.78 -31.18 -30.31
N LEU A 14 38.42 -31.13 -29.15
CA LEU A 14 37.76 -31.18 -27.85
C LEU A 14 37.15 -29.81 -27.57
N LEU A 15 35.82 -29.68 -27.82
CA LEU A 15 35.04 -28.50 -27.38
C LEU A 15 34.91 -28.56 -25.86
N ALA A 16 35.71 -27.77 -25.16
CA ALA A 16 35.49 -27.47 -23.75
C ALA A 16 34.26 -26.54 -23.65
N ALA A 17 33.13 -27.11 -23.23
CA ALA A 17 31.96 -26.31 -22.89
C ALA A 17 32.27 -25.54 -21.59
N LEU A 18 32.51 -24.25 -21.72
CA LEU A 18 32.63 -23.32 -20.61
C LEU A 18 31.21 -23.09 -20.07
N SER A 19 30.79 -23.83 -19.06
CA SER A 19 29.56 -23.58 -18.33
C SER A 19 29.72 -22.33 -17.48
N LEU A 20 29.23 -21.20 -18.00
CA LEU A 20 29.04 -19.98 -17.21
C LEU A 20 27.99 -20.28 -16.14
N PRO A 21 28.25 -19.97 -14.84
CA PRO A 21 27.21 -20.03 -13.85
C PRO A 21 26.12 -19.02 -14.25
N ALA A 22 24.90 -19.52 -14.41
CA ALA A 22 23.73 -18.66 -14.57
C ALA A 22 23.62 -17.80 -13.31
N PHE A 23 23.97 -16.52 -13.43
CA PHE A 23 23.69 -15.53 -12.42
C PHE A 23 22.17 -15.34 -12.45
N SER A 24 21.45 -16.09 -11.61
CA SER A 24 20.07 -15.75 -11.32
C SER A 24 20.10 -14.39 -10.63
N PRO A 25 19.48 -13.34 -11.20
CA PRO A 25 19.23 -12.15 -10.43
C PRO A 25 18.36 -12.62 -9.25
N ALA A 26 18.88 -12.48 -8.04
CA ALA A 26 18.05 -12.55 -6.85
C ALA A 26 16.93 -11.53 -7.10
N LEU A 27 15.69 -12.02 -7.18
CA LEU A 27 14.51 -11.16 -7.14
C LEU A 27 14.68 -10.36 -5.85
N ALA A 28 15.06 -9.08 -5.98
CA ALA A 28 14.86 -8.14 -4.91
C ALA A 28 13.35 -8.25 -4.63
N ASP A 29 13.02 -8.74 -3.45
CA ASP A 29 11.66 -8.70 -2.91
C ASP A 29 11.37 -7.21 -2.75
N GLU A 30 10.91 -6.60 -3.85
CA GLU A 30 10.38 -5.24 -3.78
C GLU A 30 9.19 -5.36 -2.84
N MET A 31 9.27 -4.69 -1.69
CA MET A 31 8.17 -4.53 -0.74
C MET A 31 7.08 -3.71 -1.45
N THR A 32 6.44 -4.37 -2.41
CA THR A 32 5.29 -3.82 -3.12
C THR A 32 4.10 -3.92 -2.20
N CYS A 33 3.40 -2.82 -2.00
CA CYS A 33 2.12 -2.86 -1.31
C CYS A 33 1.19 -3.85 -2.02
N PRO A 34 0.43 -4.69 -1.29
CA PRO A 34 -0.54 -5.59 -1.91
C PRO A 34 -1.57 -4.79 -2.73
N GLU A 35 -2.21 -5.45 -3.67
CA GLU A 35 -3.30 -4.84 -4.44
C GLU A 35 -4.40 -4.35 -3.48
N HIS A 36 -4.85 -3.11 -3.70
CA HIS A 36 -5.83 -2.45 -2.85
C HIS A 36 -7.15 -2.22 -3.58
N THR A 37 -8.25 -2.46 -2.86
CA THR A 37 -9.56 -1.98 -3.28
C THR A 37 -9.64 -0.48 -3.00
N PRO A 38 -9.88 0.38 -4.02
CA PRO A 38 -10.02 1.80 -3.82
C PRO A 38 -11.29 2.13 -3.04
N VAL A 39 -11.18 3.02 -2.06
CA VAL A 39 -12.30 3.49 -1.26
C VAL A 39 -12.31 5.01 -1.16
N THR A 40 -13.50 5.58 -0.94
CA THR A 40 -13.64 7.00 -0.63
C THR A 40 -13.42 7.21 0.86
N ILE A 41 -12.54 8.16 1.20
CA ILE A 41 -12.32 8.55 2.60
C ILE A 41 -12.62 10.03 2.82
N ASP A 42 -12.91 10.38 4.09
CA ASP A 42 -13.02 11.75 4.57
C ASP A 42 -12.18 11.90 5.84
N ILE A 43 -11.12 12.73 5.76
CA ILE A 43 -10.26 13.05 6.89
C ILE A 43 -10.88 14.19 7.68
N LYS A 44 -11.13 13.97 8.97
CA LYS A 44 -11.85 14.91 9.83
C LYS A 44 -13.27 15.23 9.33
N PRO A 45 -14.16 14.25 9.26
CA PRO A 45 -15.53 14.45 8.77
C PRO A 45 -16.20 15.69 9.35
N GLY A 46 -16.86 16.44 8.47
CA GLY A 46 -17.51 17.71 8.83
C GLY A 46 -16.56 18.92 8.88
N SER A 47 -15.30 18.78 8.47
CA SER A 47 -14.31 19.84 8.45
C SER A 47 -13.79 20.06 7.02
N TYR A 48 -13.84 21.31 6.52
CA TYR A 48 -13.22 21.65 5.25
C TYR A 48 -12.58 23.05 5.33
N PRO A 49 -11.31 23.20 4.96
CA PRO A 49 -10.33 22.17 4.64
C PRO A 49 -9.96 21.32 5.87
N ASN A 50 -9.51 20.08 5.65
CA ASN A 50 -9.11 19.12 6.69
C ASN A 50 -7.83 19.57 7.40
N ARG A 51 -7.97 20.46 8.40
CA ARG A 51 -6.84 21.06 9.10
C ARG A 51 -6.30 20.10 10.16
N ILE A 52 -5.01 19.78 10.07
CA ILE A 52 -4.28 18.99 11.05
C ILE A 52 -3.20 19.90 11.67
N THR A 53 -3.22 20.03 12.99
CA THR A 53 -2.18 20.76 13.74
C THR A 53 -1.28 19.73 14.42
N LEU A 54 -0.03 19.63 13.98
CA LEU A 54 0.91 18.58 14.42
C LEU A 54 1.24 18.63 15.91
N SER A 55 1.19 19.81 16.52
CA SER A 55 1.38 19.96 17.97
C SER A 55 0.17 19.52 18.81
N SER A 56 -0.93 19.11 18.20
CA SER A 56 -2.12 18.61 18.89
C SER A 56 -1.84 17.25 19.55
N LEU A 57 -2.30 17.08 20.80
CA LEU A 57 -2.30 15.78 21.50
C LEU A 57 -3.59 14.98 21.25
N GLY A 58 -4.43 15.43 20.34
CA GLY A 58 -5.72 14.81 20.03
C GLY A 58 -5.62 13.70 18.99
N LEU A 59 -6.77 13.18 18.62
CA LEU A 59 -6.92 12.16 17.57
C LEU A 59 -7.41 12.80 16.28
N VAL A 60 -6.93 12.27 15.15
CA VAL A 60 -7.43 12.59 13.82
C VAL A 60 -8.40 11.47 13.40
N PRO A 61 -9.71 11.77 13.24
CA PRO A 61 -10.66 10.83 12.68
C PRO A 61 -10.51 10.77 11.16
N VAL A 62 -10.58 9.56 10.61
CA VAL A 62 -10.60 9.29 9.17
C VAL A 62 -11.72 8.30 8.88
N ALA A 63 -12.71 8.72 8.13
CA ALA A 63 -13.83 7.87 7.74
C ALA A 63 -13.56 7.19 6.39
N VAL A 64 -13.91 5.92 6.31
CA VAL A 64 -14.13 5.20 5.05
C VAL A 64 -15.62 5.26 4.79
N LEU A 65 -16.01 5.96 3.73
CA LEU A 65 -17.41 6.19 3.42
C LEU A 65 -18.02 4.95 2.73
N THR A 66 -19.25 4.62 3.13
CA THR A 66 -20.06 3.67 2.39
C THR A 66 -20.56 4.33 1.11
N THR A 67 -20.31 3.67 -0.02
CA THR A 67 -20.68 4.14 -1.36
C THR A 67 -21.42 3.03 -2.12
N ALA A 68 -21.83 3.30 -3.34
CA ALA A 68 -22.42 2.27 -4.20
C ALA A 68 -21.44 1.13 -4.53
N ASP A 69 -20.13 1.43 -4.52
CA ASP A 69 -19.09 0.49 -4.90
C ASP A 69 -18.46 -0.25 -3.70
N PHE A 70 -18.60 0.30 -2.49
CA PHE A 70 -18.00 -0.26 -1.28
C PHE A 70 -18.88 0.00 -0.04
N ASP A 71 -19.33 -1.07 0.60
CA ASP A 71 -20.07 -1.00 1.88
C ASP A 71 -19.07 -1.13 3.05
N ALA A 72 -18.69 0.00 3.63
CA ALA A 72 -17.78 0.05 4.78
C ALA A 72 -18.32 -0.68 6.02
N ASN A 73 -19.65 -0.87 6.12
CA ASN A 73 -20.28 -1.57 7.23
C ASN A 73 -20.02 -3.10 7.17
N GLN A 74 -19.70 -3.64 5.99
CA GLN A 74 -19.37 -5.04 5.78
C GLN A 74 -17.86 -5.35 5.95
N PHE A 75 -17.03 -4.34 6.11
CA PHE A 75 -15.59 -4.50 6.31
C PHE A 75 -15.24 -4.54 7.80
N SER A 76 -14.61 -5.60 8.25
CA SER A 76 -14.08 -5.77 9.61
C SER A 76 -12.58 -5.52 9.61
N PRO A 77 -12.12 -4.34 10.05
CA PRO A 77 -10.70 -4.00 10.00
C PRO A 77 -9.91 -4.78 11.04
N GLU A 78 -8.73 -5.25 10.66
CA GLU A 78 -7.73 -5.84 11.52
C GLU A 78 -6.62 -4.83 11.83
N MET A 79 -6.22 -4.04 10.81
CA MET A 79 -5.21 -3.02 10.95
C MET A 79 -5.48 -1.86 9.98
N ALA A 80 -5.12 -0.65 10.38
CA ALA A 80 -5.18 0.53 9.52
C ALA A 80 -4.01 1.46 9.79
N HIS A 81 -3.47 2.05 8.73
CA HIS A 81 -2.39 3.01 8.74
C HIS A 81 -2.77 4.28 8.00
N LEU A 82 -2.30 5.42 8.51
CA LEU A 82 -2.41 6.72 7.84
C LEU A 82 -1.01 7.29 7.61
N THR A 83 -0.71 7.69 6.39
CA THR A 83 0.61 8.24 6.00
C THR A 83 0.45 9.43 5.07
N ASP A 84 1.52 10.20 4.88
CA ASP A 84 1.58 11.19 3.80
C ASP A 84 1.36 10.52 2.44
N ALA A 85 0.49 11.08 1.61
CA ALA A 85 0.19 10.50 0.30
C ALA A 85 1.45 10.38 -0.60
N ALA A 86 2.44 11.25 -0.40
CA ALA A 86 3.72 11.16 -1.13
C ALA A 86 4.54 9.92 -0.74
N ASN A 87 4.32 9.37 0.47
CA ASN A 87 5.06 8.23 1.00
C ASN A 87 4.29 6.89 0.88
N ALA A 88 2.98 6.94 0.63
CA ALA A 88 2.08 5.78 0.73
C ALA A 88 2.57 4.54 -0.04
N MET A 89 3.11 4.71 -1.25
CA MET A 89 3.57 3.60 -2.09
C MET A 89 5.04 3.23 -1.89
N THR A 90 5.82 4.11 -1.23
CA THR A 90 7.27 3.93 -1.04
C THR A 90 7.64 3.46 0.36
N SER A 91 6.75 3.65 1.33
CA SER A 91 6.98 3.26 2.74
C SER A 91 6.61 1.81 3.07
N GLY A 92 6.32 0.97 2.06
CA GLY A 92 5.89 -0.41 2.29
C GLY A 92 4.53 -0.53 2.98
N CYS A 93 3.60 0.37 2.66
CA CYS A 93 2.24 0.42 3.23
C CYS A 93 2.22 0.63 4.75
N THR A 94 3.19 1.35 5.28
CA THR A 94 3.27 1.70 6.71
C THR A 94 2.88 3.15 6.96
N GLY A 95 2.65 3.49 8.21
CA GLY A 95 2.27 4.84 8.66
C GLY A 95 1.84 4.80 10.11
N ALA A 96 1.25 5.88 10.60
CA ALA A 96 0.64 5.90 11.92
C ALA A 96 -0.45 4.84 12.02
N THR A 97 -0.41 4.02 13.06
CA THR A 97 -1.40 2.95 13.27
C THR A 97 -2.66 3.50 13.96
N ALA A 98 -3.84 3.08 13.50
CA ALA A 98 -5.08 3.45 14.15
C ALA A 98 -5.13 2.91 15.59
N VAL A 99 -5.48 3.78 16.54
CA VAL A 99 -5.61 3.40 17.96
C VAL A 99 -6.97 2.80 18.30
N ARG A 100 -7.98 3.08 17.49
CA ARG A 100 -9.33 2.50 17.57
C ARG A 100 -10.13 2.81 16.32
N TRP A 101 -11.28 2.18 16.18
CA TRP A 101 -12.27 2.50 15.15
C TRP A 101 -13.71 2.43 15.71
N THR A 102 -14.63 3.00 14.99
CA THR A 102 -16.08 2.96 15.29
C THR A 102 -16.88 3.01 13.99
N ARG A 103 -18.21 2.84 14.09
CA ARG A 103 -19.12 2.98 12.95
C ARG A 103 -20.15 4.06 13.23
N GLY A 104 -20.47 4.87 12.22
CA GLY A 104 -21.47 5.93 12.29
C GLY A 104 -21.66 6.56 10.92
N ASP A 105 -22.83 7.14 10.67
CA ASP A 105 -23.09 7.98 9.52
C ASP A 105 -22.44 9.35 9.77
N VAL A 106 -21.35 9.65 9.05
CA VAL A 106 -20.57 10.87 9.27
C VAL A 106 -20.88 11.98 8.25
N ASN A 107 -21.50 11.61 7.12
CA ASN A 107 -21.84 12.53 6.04
C ASN A 107 -23.35 12.84 5.95
N GLY A 108 -24.19 12.15 6.75
CA GLY A 108 -25.63 12.36 6.81
C GLY A 108 -26.42 11.73 5.66
N ASP A 109 -25.86 10.74 4.96
CA ASP A 109 -26.52 10.05 3.85
C ASP A 109 -27.41 8.86 4.29
N GLY A 110 -27.42 8.54 5.58
CA GLY A 110 -28.18 7.44 6.17
C GLY A 110 -27.47 6.10 6.13
N LEU A 111 -26.26 6.01 5.55
CA LEU A 111 -25.43 4.83 5.54
C LEU A 111 -24.41 4.89 6.68
N ARG A 112 -23.99 3.74 7.16
CA ARG A 112 -22.96 3.71 8.22
C ARG A 112 -21.58 3.61 7.59
N ASP A 113 -20.72 4.52 8.00
CA ASP A 113 -19.32 4.59 7.63
C ASP A 113 -18.43 3.93 8.70
N LEU A 114 -17.18 3.64 8.34
CA LEU A 114 -16.19 3.13 9.25
C LEU A 114 -15.17 4.24 9.56
N VAL A 115 -15.02 4.60 10.83
CA VAL A 115 -14.17 5.71 11.26
C VAL A 115 -13.00 5.19 12.07
N PHE A 116 -11.79 5.42 11.58
CA PHE A 116 -10.53 5.17 12.28
C PHE A 116 -10.06 6.42 13.01
N PHE A 117 -9.30 6.23 14.10
CA PHE A 117 -8.73 7.32 14.87
C PHE A 117 -7.24 7.12 15.03
N PHE A 118 -6.47 8.15 14.71
CA PHE A 118 -5.01 8.16 14.75
C PHE A 118 -4.51 9.21 15.73
N ASN A 119 -3.46 8.90 16.50
CA ASN A 119 -2.79 9.93 17.29
C ASN A 119 -2.14 10.95 16.36
N THR A 120 -2.39 12.23 16.58
CA THR A 120 -1.77 13.28 15.77
C THR A 120 -0.25 13.25 15.85
N GLN A 121 0.30 12.86 17.01
CA GLN A 121 1.75 12.81 17.26
C GLN A 121 2.47 11.68 16.50
N ASP A 122 1.74 10.64 16.06
CA ASP A 122 2.30 9.50 15.35
C ASP A 122 2.27 9.69 13.82
N LEU A 123 1.63 10.78 13.34
CA LEU A 123 1.53 11.06 11.90
C LEU A 123 2.88 11.50 11.33
N ASP A 124 3.23 10.96 10.18
CA ASP A 124 4.42 11.33 9.39
C ASP A 124 4.20 12.55 8.48
N LEU A 125 3.11 13.29 8.72
CA LEU A 125 2.77 14.49 7.97
C LEU A 125 3.72 15.64 8.30
N THR A 126 3.95 16.50 7.31
CA THR A 126 4.74 17.73 7.43
C THR A 126 3.88 18.94 7.06
N PRO A 127 4.32 20.16 7.36
CA PRO A 127 3.61 21.38 6.90
C PRO A 127 3.45 21.49 5.38
N ASN A 128 4.24 20.71 4.62
CA ASN A 128 4.18 20.64 3.15
C ASN A 128 3.25 19.55 2.63
N SER A 129 2.77 18.66 3.50
CA SER A 129 1.83 17.61 3.11
C SER A 129 0.50 18.20 2.67
N THR A 130 0.03 17.79 1.51
CA THR A 130 -1.22 18.28 0.89
C THR A 130 -2.32 17.23 0.86
N ALA A 131 -1.98 15.96 1.04
CA ALA A 131 -2.90 14.84 1.11
C ALA A 131 -2.36 13.75 2.02
N ALA A 132 -3.24 12.95 2.60
CA ALA A 132 -2.88 11.75 3.35
C ALA A 132 -3.66 10.54 2.84
N THR A 133 -3.03 9.38 2.92
CA THR A 133 -3.56 8.11 2.44
C THR A 133 -3.81 7.18 3.60
N LEU A 134 -5.03 6.68 3.69
CA LEU A 134 -5.42 5.58 4.56
C LEU A 134 -5.20 4.26 3.83
N MET A 135 -4.55 3.33 4.49
CA MET A 135 -4.41 1.94 4.07
C MET A 135 -4.92 1.06 5.20
N ALA A 136 -5.82 0.13 4.90
CA ALA A 136 -6.27 -0.83 5.92
C ALA A 136 -6.42 -2.21 5.32
N HIS A 137 -6.24 -3.23 6.15
CA HIS A 137 -6.57 -4.60 5.79
C HIS A 137 -7.57 -5.18 6.78
N GLY A 138 -8.33 -6.16 6.32
CA GLY A 138 -9.35 -6.81 7.12
C GLY A 138 -10.21 -7.74 6.28
N VAL A 139 -11.31 -8.17 6.86
CA VAL A 139 -12.25 -9.09 6.21
C VAL A 139 -13.51 -8.35 5.79
N HIS A 140 -13.82 -8.40 4.50
CA HIS A 140 -15.11 -7.96 3.97
C HIS A 140 -16.04 -9.16 3.81
N SER A 141 -17.29 -9.03 4.22
CA SER A 141 -18.23 -10.17 4.30
C SER A 141 -18.46 -10.92 3.00
N THR A 142 -18.33 -10.23 1.85
CA THR A 142 -18.53 -10.81 0.52
C THR A 142 -17.24 -10.98 -0.28
N LEU A 143 -16.20 -10.17 -0.01
CA LEU A 143 -14.93 -10.16 -0.77
C LEU A 143 -13.83 -10.96 -0.09
N GLY A 144 -14.02 -11.39 1.17
CA GLY A 144 -12.98 -12.05 1.95
C GLY A 144 -11.92 -11.09 2.50
N THR A 145 -10.71 -11.58 2.71
CA THR A 145 -9.59 -10.74 3.16
C THR A 145 -9.16 -9.80 2.04
N ILE A 146 -9.23 -8.50 2.30
CA ILE A 146 -8.87 -7.46 1.33
C ILE A 146 -8.03 -6.37 1.98
N HIS A 147 -7.31 -5.64 1.14
CA HIS A 147 -6.68 -4.37 1.47
C HIS A 147 -7.48 -3.25 0.82
N ILE A 148 -7.72 -2.19 1.56
CA ILE A 148 -8.40 -0.99 1.06
C ILE A 148 -7.45 0.20 1.12
N MET A 149 -7.60 1.13 0.19
CA MET A 149 -6.82 2.37 0.14
C MET A 149 -7.67 3.53 -0.33
N GLY A 150 -7.54 4.66 0.37
CA GLY A 150 -8.17 5.92 -0.02
C GLY A 150 -7.27 7.10 0.33
N THR A 151 -7.39 8.18 -0.42
CA THR A 151 -6.61 9.41 -0.23
C THR A 151 -7.54 10.61 -0.15
N ASP A 152 -7.25 11.53 0.76
CA ASP A 152 -7.96 12.79 0.89
C ASP A 152 -6.99 13.94 1.16
N SER A 153 -7.43 15.15 0.84
CA SER A 153 -6.65 16.37 1.00
C SER A 153 -6.50 16.76 2.48
N VAL A 154 -5.35 17.30 2.84
CA VAL A 154 -5.12 17.85 4.18
C VAL A 154 -4.48 19.23 4.11
N LYS A 155 -4.67 20.04 5.15
CA LYS A 155 -3.95 21.27 5.38
C LYS A 155 -3.24 21.18 6.73
N VAL A 156 -1.93 20.94 6.67
CA VAL A 156 -1.12 20.71 7.87
C VAL A 156 -0.56 22.02 8.41
N LYS A 157 -0.54 22.15 9.73
CA LYS A 157 0.06 23.24 10.48
C LYS A 157 0.98 22.69 11.56
N SER A 158 2.12 23.32 11.76
CA SER A 158 3.04 23.07 12.89
C SER A 158 2.39 23.41 14.22
#